data_951baca4d4694b4dcc283213cd40dec8
#
_entry.id   951baca4d4694b4dcc283213cd40dec8
#
_cell.length_a   1.000
_cell.length_b   1.000
_cell.length_c   1.000
_cell.angle_alpha   90.00
_cell.angle_beta   90.00
_cell.angle_gamma   90.00
#
_symmetry.space_group_name_H-M   'P 1'
#
loop_
_entity.id
_entity.type
_entity.pdbx_description
1 polymer ?
#
loop_
_entity_poly.entity_id
_entity_poly.type
_entity_poly.pdbx_seq_one_letter_code
_entity_poly.pdbx_strand_id
1 'polypeptide(L)'
;MASVSCAVMFALGAALAMAQAQPGESLPMYGQPGIVRPDDLKKADAVFARQATTKYGSPGAASRVWAAQGWASLRNGKPELALQQFNQAWLLDSQNYQVFWGFGAVLSEQGRLGEATEQLEVASRLVDEPAQKVALLSDLGSVYSELAVRLPEDKQLDRAQHFISANRRFTESLEIDPNYAPSWREWAISLFRQERYSEAWIKAKRAIELKAEPFPAGFIDDLRKKNPELK
;
A
#
# COMPACT_ATOMS: atom_id res chain seq x y z
N MET A 1 -40.18 -9.93 -46.45
CA MET A 1 -40.24 -8.84 -45.47
C MET A 1 -39.41 -9.28 -44.27
N ALA A 2 -38.16 -8.88 -44.22
CA ALA A 2 -37.23 -9.25 -43.17
C ALA A 2 -37.00 -8.02 -42.29
N SER A 3 -37.40 -8.12 -41.02
CA SER A 3 -37.19 -7.10 -40.01
C SER A 3 -35.82 -7.29 -39.41
N VAL A 4 -34.89 -6.38 -39.69
CA VAL A 4 -33.54 -6.32 -39.07
C VAL A 4 -33.68 -5.54 -37.78
N SER A 5 -33.58 -6.24 -36.67
CA SER A 5 -33.53 -5.64 -35.35
C SER A 5 -32.08 -5.18 -35.08
N CYS A 6 -31.86 -3.86 -35.14
CA CYS A 6 -30.57 -3.26 -34.90
C CYS A 6 -30.36 -3.17 -33.37
N ALA A 7 -29.55 -4.07 -32.81
CA ALA A 7 -29.11 -4.00 -31.45
C ALA A 7 -28.01 -2.93 -31.35
N VAL A 8 -28.35 -1.75 -30.82
CA VAL A 8 -27.42 -0.69 -30.51
C VAL A 8 -26.65 -1.08 -29.25
N MET A 9 -25.46 -1.61 -29.42
CA MET A 9 -24.48 -1.71 -28.33
C MET A 9 -24.00 -0.31 -27.98
N PHE A 10 -24.49 0.22 -26.88
CA PHE A 10 -23.86 1.39 -26.24
C PHE A 10 -22.52 0.94 -25.62
N ALA A 11 -21.45 1.06 -26.40
CA ALA A 11 -20.11 1.09 -25.84
C ALA A 11 -19.96 2.41 -25.07
N LEU A 12 -20.14 2.37 -23.73
CA LEU A 12 -19.74 3.47 -22.84
C LEU A 12 -18.21 3.52 -22.79
N GLY A 13 -17.61 4.04 -23.83
CA GLY A 13 -16.26 4.56 -23.80
C GLY A 13 -16.27 5.91 -23.13
N ALA A 14 -16.28 5.96 -21.80
CA ALA A 14 -15.85 7.15 -21.09
C ALA A 14 -14.33 7.27 -21.30
N ALA A 15 -13.93 7.86 -22.42
CA ALA A 15 -12.58 8.39 -22.58
C ALA A 15 -12.41 9.49 -21.55
N LEU A 16 -11.95 9.14 -20.33
CA LEU A 16 -11.27 10.11 -19.48
C LEU A 16 -10.11 10.65 -20.32
N ALA A 17 -10.17 11.93 -20.69
CA ALA A 17 -9.01 12.65 -21.19
C ALA A 17 -8.01 12.70 -20.02
N MET A 18 -7.25 11.64 -19.84
CA MET A 18 -6.05 11.64 -19.04
C MET A 18 -5.10 12.58 -19.76
N ALA A 19 -4.62 13.62 -19.09
CA ALA A 19 -3.39 14.26 -19.52
C ALA A 19 -2.40 13.11 -19.73
N GLN A 20 -1.98 12.89 -20.98
CA GLN A 20 -1.04 11.80 -21.29
C GLN A 20 0.26 12.19 -20.60
N ALA A 21 0.53 11.52 -19.45
CA ALA A 21 1.82 11.61 -18.83
C ALA A 21 2.86 11.22 -19.88
N GLN A 22 3.90 12.03 -20.03
CA GLN A 22 5.02 11.70 -20.89
C GLN A 22 5.61 10.36 -20.41
N PRO A 23 6.14 9.51 -21.32
CA PRO A 23 6.79 8.29 -20.88
C PRO A 23 7.89 8.60 -19.86
N GLY A 24 7.70 8.16 -18.60
CA GLY A 24 8.61 8.45 -17.49
C GLY A 24 8.05 9.40 -16.41
N GLU A 25 6.91 10.09 -16.63
CA GLU A 25 6.23 10.82 -15.57
C GLU A 25 5.25 9.90 -14.82
N SER A 26 5.38 9.86 -13.49
CA SER A 26 4.40 9.17 -12.64
C SER A 26 3.08 9.93 -12.66
N LEU A 27 1.96 9.22 -12.76
CA LEU A 27 0.64 9.82 -12.62
C LEU A 27 0.54 10.52 -11.24
N PRO A 28 0.00 11.75 -11.19
CA PRO A 28 -0.20 12.42 -9.91
C PRO A 28 -1.19 11.63 -9.06
N MET A 29 -0.89 11.49 -7.77
CA MET A 29 -1.83 10.93 -6.79
C MET A 29 -2.75 12.05 -6.32
N TYR A 30 -4.05 11.84 -6.44
CA TYR A 30 -5.02 12.83 -5.99
C TYR A 30 -4.96 12.93 -4.46
N GLY A 31 -5.17 14.16 -3.96
CA GLY A 31 -5.02 14.44 -2.53
C GLY A 31 -3.59 14.72 -2.06
N GLN A 32 -2.58 14.61 -2.91
CA GLN A 32 -1.24 15.11 -2.57
C GLN A 32 -1.23 16.64 -2.48
N PRO A 33 -0.54 17.23 -1.48
CA PRO A 33 -0.37 18.68 -1.38
C PRO A 33 0.25 19.25 -2.66
N GLY A 34 -0.33 20.34 -3.17
CA GLY A 34 0.17 21.02 -4.37
C GLY A 34 -0.35 20.49 -5.71
N ILE A 35 -1.10 19.42 -5.74
CA ILE A 35 -1.78 18.96 -6.96
C ILE A 35 -2.99 19.85 -7.24
N VAL A 36 -2.87 20.73 -8.24
CA VAL A 36 -3.96 21.58 -8.73
C VAL A 36 -4.58 20.92 -9.95
N ARG A 37 -5.87 20.56 -9.84
CA ARG A 37 -6.61 19.98 -10.97
C ARG A 37 -7.17 21.09 -11.87
N PRO A 38 -6.98 21.02 -13.21
CA PRO A 38 -7.64 21.91 -14.17
C PRO A 38 -9.16 21.84 -14.09
N ASP A 39 -9.85 22.91 -14.44
CA ASP A 39 -11.32 23.01 -14.27
C ASP A 39 -12.13 22.08 -15.20
N ASP A 40 -11.61 21.78 -16.37
CA ASP A 40 -12.17 20.78 -17.28
C ASP A 40 -12.12 19.37 -16.67
N LEU A 41 -11.01 19.00 -16.04
CA LEU A 41 -10.89 17.74 -15.31
C LEU A 41 -11.82 17.70 -14.09
N LYS A 42 -11.97 18.80 -13.34
CA LYS A 42 -12.93 18.87 -12.22
C LYS A 42 -14.38 18.62 -12.68
N LYS A 43 -14.74 19.13 -13.87
CA LYS A 43 -16.07 18.86 -14.45
C LYS A 43 -16.25 17.40 -14.82
N ALA A 44 -15.23 16.78 -15.43
CA ALA A 44 -15.25 15.36 -15.76
C ALA A 44 -15.35 14.48 -14.48
N ASP A 45 -14.60 14.83 -13.43
CA ASP A 45 -14.66 14.16 -12.12
C ASP A 45 -16.05 14.23 -11.51
N ALA A 46 -16.73 15.40 -11.58
CA ALA A 46 -18.06 15.58 -11.04
C ALA A 46 -19.10 14.72 -11.81
N VAL A 47 -18.92 14.53 -13.11
CA VAL A 47 -19.76 13.63 -13.92
C VAL A 47 -19.50 12.17 -13.51
N PHE A 48 -18.23 11.76 -13.43
CA PHE A 48 -17.84 10.45 -13.00
C PHE A 48 -18.40 10.11 -11.60
N ALA A 49 -18.24 11.02 -10.63
CA ALA A 49 -18.69 10.81 -9.26
C ALA A 49 -20.21 10.60 -9.19
N ARG A 50 -21.00 11.39 -9.94
CA ARG A 50 -22.46 11.19 -10.02
C ARG A 50 -22.84 9.84 -10.61
N GLN A 51 -22.21 9.45 -11.72
CA GLN A 51 -22.48 8.16 -12.37
C GLN A 51 -22.14 6.97 -11.48
N ALA A 52 -20.95 7.03 -10.84
CA ALA A 52 -20.52 6.00 -9.92
C ALA A 52 -21.45 5.90 -8.69
N THR A 53 -21.83 7.05 -8.11
CA THR A 53 -22.78 7.10 -6.99
C THR A 53 -24.14 6.50 -7.36
N THR A 54 -24.67 6.84 -8.53
CA THR A 54 -25.92 6.28 -9.03
C THR A 54 -25.82 4.76 -9.19
N LYS A 55 -24.70 4.27 -9.75
CA LYS A 55 -24.49 2.84 -10.00
C LYS A 55 -24.33 2.02 -8.72
N TYR A 56 -23.63 2.55 -7.72
CA TYR A 56 -23.24 1.80 -6.52
C TYR A 56 -23.99 2.24 -5.23
N GLY A 57 -24.93 3.17 -5.35
CA GLY A 57 -25.83 3.60 -4.28
C GLY A 57 -25.30 4.71 -3.38
N SER A 58 -23.97 4.84 -3.21
CA SER A 58 -23.37 5.94 -2.45
C SER A 58 -21.91 6.19 -2.89
N PRO A 59 -21.36 7.40 -2.63
CA PRO A 59 -19.96 7.70 -2.90
C PRO A 59 -19.00 6.72 -2.20
N GLY A 60 -19.22 6.44 -0.92
CA GLY A 60 -18.37 5.51 -0.17
C GLY A 60 -18.44 4.06 -0.68
N ALA A 61 -19.63 3.58 -1.10
CA ALA A 61 -19.76 2.27 -1.73
C ALA A 61 -19.01 2.21 -3.07
N ALA A 62 -19.15 3.25 -3.89
CA ALA A 62 -18.44 3.37 -5.15
C ALA A 62 -16.92 3.43 -4.93
N SER A 63 -16.45 4.21 -3.94
CA SER A 63 -15.03 4.31 -3.58
C SER A 63 -14.43 2.95 -3.21
N ARG A 64 -15.13 2.15 -2.38
CA ARG A 64 -14.67 0.80 -2.03
C ARG A 64 -14.53 -0.11 -3.26
N VAL A 65 -15.48 -0.04 -4.20
CA VAL A 65 -15.39 -0.83 -5.45
C VAL A 65 -14.17 -0.44 -6.27
N TRP A 66 -13.93 0.85 -6.45
CA TRP A 66 -12.77 1.34 -7.20
C TRP A 66 -11.44 1.03 -6.50
N ALA A 67 -11.39 1.15 -5.17
CA ALA A 67 -10.22 0.73 -4.39
C ALA A 67 -9.94 -0.77 -4.55
N ALA A 68 -10.98 -1.62 -4.47
CA ALA A 68 -10.83 -3.06 -4.69
C ALA A 68 -10.32 -3.41 -6.10
N GLN A 69 -10.75 -2.66 -7.14
CA GLN A 69 -10.21 -2.81 -8.49
C GLN A 69 -8.74 -2.38 -8.55
N GLY A 70 -8.36 -1.28 -7.87
CA GLY A 70 -6.97 -0.84 -7.74
C GLY A 70 -6.08 -1.93 -7.16
N TRP A 71 -6.50 -2.54 -6.06
CA TRP A 71 -5.79 -3.67 -5.45
C TRP A 71 -5.70 -4.89 -6.37
N ALA A 72 -6.76 -5.19 -7.14
CA ALA A 72 -6.73 -6.27 -8.12
C ALA A 72 -5.74 -5.98 -9.26
N SER A 73 -5.70 -4.74 -9.74
CA SER A 73 -4.76 -4.31 -10.78
C SER A 73 -3.31 -4.39 -10.30
N LEU A 74 -3.04 -3.97 -9.06
CA LEU A 74 -1.70 -4.04 -8.46
C LEU A 74 -1.23 -5.50 -8.35
N ARG A 75 -2.07 -6.41 -7.82
CA ARG A 75 -1.75 -7.85 -7.76
C ARG A 75 -1.49 -8.47 -9.13
N ASN A 76 -2.05 -7.90 -10.20
CA ASN A 76 -1.84 -8.34 -11.57
C ASN A 76 -0.65 -7.64 -12.27
N GLY A 77 0.21 -6.94 -11.52
CA GLY A 77 1.39 -6.25 -12.04
C GLY A 77 1.06 -5.05 -12.95
N LYS A 78 -0.05 -4.33 -12.68
CA LYS A 78 -0.50 -3.16 -13.46
C LYS A 78 -0.58 -1.92 -12.55
N PRO A 79 0.58 -1.41 -12.06
CA PRO A 79 0.61 -0.33 -11.06
C PRO A 79 0.03 0.99 -11.59
N GLU A 80 0.20 1.32 -12.88
CA GLU A 80 -0.36 2.54 -13.46
C GLU A 80 -1.90 2.49 -13.48
N LEU A 81 -2.49 1.35 -13.83
CA LEU A 81 -3.93 1.15 -13.79
C LEU A 81 -4.44 1.17 -12.35
N ALA A 82 -3.70 0.56 -11.42
CA ALA A 82 -4.03 0.60 -10.00
C ALA A 82 -4.07 2.05 -9.49
N LEU A 83 -3.07 2.87 -9.83
CA LEU A 83 -3.01 4.28 -9.45
C LEU A 83 -4.22 5.07 -9.99
N GLN A 84 -4.61 4.85 -11.25
CA GLN A 84 -5.83 5.45 -11.81
C GLN A 84 -7.07 5.08 -11.02
N GLN A 85 -7.22 3.81 -10.66
CA GLN A 85 -8.36 3.31 -9.91
C GLN A 85 -8.39 3.81 -8.46
N PHE A 86 -7.23 3.93 -7.81
CA PHE A 86 -7.12 4.58 -6.51
C PHE A 86 -7.45 6.07 -6.58
N ASN A 87 -7.02 6.80 -7.62
CA ASN A 87 -7.41 8.18 -7.84
C ASN A 87 -8.94 8.34 -8.01
N GLN A 88 -9.58 7.42 -8.73
CA GLN A 88 -11.04 7.39 -8.89
C GLN A 88 -11.75 7.09 -7.56
N ALA A 89 -11.19 6.17 -6.76
CA ALA A 89 -11.69 5.89 -5.42
C ALA A 89 -11.57 7.12 -4.49
N TRP A 90 -10.45 7.85 -4.55
CA TRP A 90 -10.24 9.07 -3.78
C TRP A 90 -11.23 10.19 -4.13
N LEU A 91 -11.54 10.36 -5.43
CA LEU A 91 -12.56 11.34 -5.88
C LEU A 91 -13.94 11.07 -5.30
N LEU A 92 -14.25 9.81 -5.02
CA LEU A 92 -15.54 9.39 -4.48
C LEU A 92 -15.58 9.51 -2.96
N ASP A 93 -14.49 9.18 -2.30
CA ASP A 93 -14.34 9.27 -0.85
C ASP A 93 -12.87 9.48 -0.47
N SER A 94 -12.53 10.71 -0.15
CA SER A 94 -11.16 11.10 0.26
C SER A 94 -10.78 10.63 1.68
N GLN A 95 -11.67 9.97 2.41
CA GLN A 95 -11.40 9.37 3.72
C GLN A 95 -11.26 7.85 3.65
N ASN A 96 -11.37 7.26 2.46
CA ASN A 96 -11.18 5.82 2.30
C ASN A 96 -9.71 5.42 2.49
N TYR A 97 -9.39 4.80 3.64
CA TYR A 97 -8.03 4.37 3.98
C TYR A 97 -7.40 3.43 2.95
N GLN A 98 -8.20 2.61 2.25
CA GLN A 98 -7.70 1.67 1.24
C GLN A 98 -7.04 2.39 0.05
N VAL A 99 -7.42 3.62 -0.22
CA VAL A 99 -6.82 4.45 -1.27
C VAL A 99 -5.39 4.82 -0.88
N PHE A 100 -5.20 5.35 0.32
CA PHE A 100 -3.87 5.75 0.80
C PHE A 100 -2.95 4.54 1.01
N TRP A 101 -3.50 3.42 1.47
CA TRP A 101 -2.76 2.16 1.52
C TRP A 101 -2.33 1.71 0.12
N GLY A 102 -3.24 1.79 -0.87
CA GLY A 102 -2.95 1.51 -2.27
C GLY A 102 -1.89 2.44 -2.88
N PHE A 103 -1.96 3.75 -2.59
CA PHE A 103 -0.91 4.70 -2.99
C PHE A 103 0.44 4.33 -2.38
N GLY A 104 0.47 4.02 -1.08
CA GLY A 104 1.68 3.56 -0.41
C GLY A 104 2.28 2.30 -1.04
N ALA A 105 1.44 1.33 -1.40
CA ALA A 105 1.88 0.11 -2.07
C ALA A 105 2.49 0.39 -3.46
N VAL A 106 1.83 1.20 -4.29
CA VAL A 106 2.35 1.61 -5.62
C VAL A 106 3.68 2.35 -5.49
N LEU A 107 3.78 3.30 -4.54
CA LEU A 107 5.01 4.05 -4.29
C LEU A 107 6.15 3.15 -3.81
N SER A 108 5.84 2.16 -2.98
CA SER A 108 6.82 1.18 -2.50
C SER A 108 7.38 0.34 -3.66
N GLU A 109 6.54 -0.13 -4.58
CA GLU A 109 6.98 -0.84 -5.79
C GLU A 109 7.87 0.04 -6.69
N GLN A 110 7.59 1.34 -6.75
CA GLN A 110 8.40 2.33 -7.47
C GLN A 110 9.70 2.70 -6.74
N GLY A 111 9.94 2.22 -5.51
CA GLY A 111 11.09 2.57 -4.69
C GLY A 111 11.03 3.98 -4.07
N ARG A 112 9.90 4.66 -4.15
CA ARG A 112 9.63 6.00 -3.56
C ARG A 112 9.21 5.86 -2.10
N LEU A 113 10.09 5.26 -1.29
CA LEU A 113 9.73 4.79 0.06
C LEU A 113 9.38 5.89 1.04
N GLY A 114 9.98 7.08 0.94
CA GLY A 114 9.61 8.23 1.78
C GLY A 114 8.16 8.63 1.57
N GLU A 115 7.75 8.79 0.31
CA GLU A 115 6.37 9.11 -0.04
C GLU A 115 5.41 7.96 0.29
N ALA A 116 5.87 6.71 0.16
CA ALA A 116 5.09 5.55 0.57
C ALA A 116 4.76 5.59 2.07
N THR A 117 5.74 5.91 2.93
CA THR A 117 5.49 6.04 4.37
C THR A 117 4.47 7.14 4.68
N GLU A 118 4.51 8.28 3.99
CA GLU A 118 3.54 9.37 4.16
C GLU A 118 2.10 8.89 3.87
N GLN A 119 1.90 8.17 2.76
CA GLN A 119 0.58 7.66 2.39
C GLN A 119 0.08 6.58 3.37
N LEU A 120 0.96 5.67 3.76
CA LEU A 120 0.62 4.62 4.74
C LEU A 120 0.32 5.21 6.14
N GLU A 121 1.00 6.28 6.54
CA GLU A 121 0.67 7.01 7.78
C GLU A 121 -0.72 7.65 7.71
N VAL A 122 -1.12 8.19 6.56
CA VAL A 122 -2.50 8.69 6.38
C VAL A 122 -3.48 7.53 6.52
N ALA A 123 -3.24 6.41 5.82
CA ALA A 123 -4.09 5.23 5.89
C ALA A 123 -4.24 4.72 7.34
N SER A 124 -3.13 4.68 8.10
CA SER A 124 -3.12 4.18 9.49
C SER A 124 -3.96 5.01 10.47
N ARG A 125 -4.15 6.28 10.16
CA ARG A 125 -5.05 7.18 10.94
C ARG A 125 -6.51 7.05 10.56
N LEU A 126 -6.80 6.64 9.32
CA LEU A 126 -8.15 6.55 8.78
C LEU A 126 -8.78 5.15 8.98
N VAL A 127 -7.97 4.12 9.12
CA VAL A 127 -8.47 2.74 9.30
C VAL A 127 -9.01 2.56 10.72
N ASP A 128 -10.24 2.09 10.84
CA ASP A 128 -10.93 1.78 12.08
C ASP A 128 -11.14 0.27 12.31
N GLU A 129 -11.13 -0.54 11.22
CA GLU A 129 -11.26 -1.99 11.35
C GLU A 129 -9.97 -2.63 11.89
N PRO A 130 -9.99 -3.29 13.07
CA PRO A 130 -8.78 -3.81 13.70
C PRO A 130 -7.98 -4.78 12.82
N ALA A 131 -8.65 -5.69 12.10
CA ALA A 131 -8.00 -6.66 11.24
C ALA A 131 -7.24 -6.00 10.07
N GLN A 132 -7.78 -4.92 9.51
CA GLN A 132 -7.11 -4.16 8.44
C GLN A 132 -5.97 -3.32 9.02
N LYS A 133 -6.16 -2.75 10.20
CA LYS A 133 -5.15 -1.94 10.89
C LYS A 133 -3.90 -2.76 11.22
N VAL A 134 -4.07 -3.99 11.66
CA VAL A 134 -2.96 -4.94 11.92
C VAL A 134 -2.10 -5.12 10.67
N ALA A 135 -2.71 -5.43 9.53
CA ALA A 135 -2.01 -5.64 8.28
C ALA A 135 -1.30 -4.36 7.78
N LEU A 136 -2.02 -3.23 7.81
CA LEU A 136 -1.47 -1.94 7.39
C LEU A 136 -0.27 -1.50 8.25
N LEU A 137 -0.32 -1.69 9.57
CA LEU A 137 0.80 -1.39 10.46
C LEU A 137 2.00 -2.29 10.19
N SER A 138 1.78 -3.56 9.85
CA SER A 138 2.83 -4.48 9.41
C SER A 138 3.52 -4.00 8.13
N ASP A 139 2.73 -3.62 7.12
CA ASP A 139 3.25 -3.08 5.85
C ASP A 139 4.03 -1.79 6.08
N LEU A 140 3.49 -0.86 6.88
CA LEU A 140 4.15 0.41 7.22
C LEU A 140 5.48 0.16 7.94
N GLY A 141 5.53 -0.81 8.87
CA GLY A 141 6.77 -1.24 9.53
C GLY A 141 7.81 -1.75 8.53
N SER A 142 7.37 -2.55 7.56
CA SER A 142 8.22 -3.08 6.49
C SER A 142 8.79 -1.97 5.60
N VAL A 143 7.96 -1.00 5.21
CA VAL A 143 8.40 0.13 4.38
C VAL A 143 9.38 1.02 5.13
N TYR A 144 9.18 1.31 6.42
CA TYR A 144 10.16 2.03 7.25
C TYR A 144 11.48 1.27 7.34
N SER A 145 11.45 -0.05 7.52
CA SER A 145 12.66 -0.88 7.55
C SER A 145 13.41 -0.84 6.23
N GLU A 146 12.70 -0.89 5.11
CA GLU A 146 13.30 -0.80 3.78
C GLU A 146 13.89 0.58 3.50
N LEU A 147 13.19 1.66 3.89
CA LEU A 147 13.67 3.03 3.79
C LEU A 147 14.97 3.21 4.57
N ALA A 148 15.04 2.68 5.79
CA ALA A 148 16.25 2.73 6.61
C ALA A 148 17.45 2.08 5.91
N VAL A 149 17.26 0.93 5.28
CA VAL A 149 18.33 0.19 4.58
C VAL A 149 18.82 0.95 3.34
N ARG A 150 17.95 1.65 2.63
CA ARG A 150 18.31 2.37 1.40
C ARG A 150 18.96 3.73 1.63
N LEU A 151 18.97 4.23 2.88
CA LEU A 151 19.65 5.48 3.19
C LEU A 151 21.18 5.33 3.04
N PRO A 152 21.86 6.36 2.53
CA PRO A 152 23.32 6.42 2.49
C PRO A 152 23.97 6.19 3.86
N GLU A 153 25.22 5.74 3.87
CA GLU A 153 25.92 5.40 5.12
C GLU A 153 26.14 6.60 6.06
N ASP A 154 26.27 7.80 5.53
CA ASP A 154 26.40 9.04 6.29
C ASP A 154 25.10 9.47 7.00
N LYS A 155 23.95 8.86 6.67
CA LYS A 155 22.62 9.11 7.25
C LYS A 155 22.29 8.18 8.42
N GLN A 156 23.23 7.91 9.30
CA GLN A 156 23.05 6.95 10.41
C GLN A 156 21.90 7.33 11.37
N LEU A 157 21.76 8.62 11.70
CA LEU A 157 20.68 9.07 12.59
C LEU A 157 19.30 8.88 11.95
N ASP A 158 19.16 9.24 10.68
CA ASP A 158 17.89 9.07 9.94
C ASP A 158 17.57 7.57 9.81
N ARG A 159 18.58 6.74 9.50
CA ARG A 159 18.45 5.28 9.46
C ARG A 159 17.96 4.72 10.78
N ALA A 160 18.58 5.12 11.89
CA ALA A 160 18.16 4.68 13.23
C ALA A 160 16.71 5.10 13.54
N GLN A 161 16.34 6.33 13.18
CA GLN A 161 14.98 6.85 13.39
C GLN A 161 13.93 6.04 12.61
N HIS A 162 14.23 5.65 11.37
CA HIS A 162 13.32 4.82 10.57
C HIS A 162 13.20 3.41 11.15
N PHE A 163 14.30 2.81 11.65
CA PHE A 163 14.20 1.53 12.36
C PHE A 163 13.40 1.62 13.66
N ILE A 164 13.51 2.72 14.41
CA ILE A 164 12.65 2.96 15.58
C ILE A 164 11.17 3.02 15.14
N SER A 165 10.87 3.73 14.05
CA SER A 165 9.53 3.79 13.49
C SER A 165 9.04 2.41 13.06
N ALA A 166 9.85 1.62 12.36
CA ALA A 166 9.53 0.26 11.97
C ALA A 166 9.18 -0.62 13.18
N ASN A 167 10.05 -0.63 14.20
CA ASN A 167 9.85 -1.42 15.42
C ASN A 167 8.56 -1.02 16.15
N ARG A 168 8.24 0.27 16.20
CA ARG A 168 6.99 0.78 16.78
C ARG A 168 5.78 0.25 16.03
N ARG A 169 5.77 0.30 14.69
CA ARG A 169 4.63 -0.16 13.88
C ARG A 169 4.40 -1.67 14.01
N PHE A 170 5.46 -2.47 14.05
CA PHE A 170 5.32 -3.90 14.34
C PHE A 170 4.78 -4.16 15.75
N THR A 171 5.22 -3.40 16.75
CA THR A 171 4.70 -3.49 18.11
C THR A 171 3.21 -3.17 18.14
N GLU A 172 2.79 -2.02 17.58
CA GLU A 172 1.38 -1.61 17.48
C GLU A 172 0.52 -2.65 16.76
N SER A 173 1.03 -3.27 15.68
CA SER A 173 0.34 -4.36 14.99
C SER A 173 0.10 -5.56 15.91
N LEU A 174 1.13 -5.98 16.64
CA LEU A 174 1.07 -7.16 17.52
C LEU A 174 0.36 -6.90 18.86
N GLU A 175 0.19 -5.65 19.27
CA GLU A 175 -0.69 -5.27 20.38
C GLU A 175 -2.16 -5.46 20.02
N ILE A 176 -2.53 -5.26 18.73
CA ILE A 176 -3.88 -5.49 18.24
C ILE A 176 -4.13 -6.99 18.03
N ASP A 177 -3.21 -7.69 17.35
CA ASP A 177 -3.29 -9.14 17.14
C ASP A 177 -1.93 -9.81 17.37
N PRO A 178 -1.69 -10.40 18.57
CA PRO A 178 -0.45 -11.12 18.89
C PRO A 178 -0.19 -12.35 18.03
N ASN A 179 -1.19 -12.83 17.27
CA ASN A 179 -1.07 -14.00 16.40
C ASN A 179 -0.95 -13.63 14.90
N TYR A 180 -0.83 -12.36 14.57
CA TYR A 180 -0.64 -11.93 13.19
C TYR A 180 0.76 -12.29 12.70
N ALA A 181 0.87 -13.47 12.13
CA ALA A 181 2.14 -14.07 11.69
C ALA A 181 3.00 -13.22 10.77
N PRO A 182 2.43 -12.45 9.79
CA PRO A 182 3.24 -11.56 8.95
C PRO A 182 4.04 -10.52 9.72
N SER A 183 3.48 -9.89 10.76
CA SER A 183 4.22 -8.91 11.57
C SER A 183 5.42 -9.52 12.28
N TRP A 184 5.31 -10.73 12.83
CA TRP A 184 6.43 -11.43 13.44
C TRP A 184 7.54 -11.69 12.42
N ARG A 185 7.16 -12.13 11.23
CA ARG A 185 8.09 -12.41 10.14
C ARG A 185 8.83 -11.16 9.68
N GLU A 186 8.11 -10.09 9.35
CA GLU A 186 8.70 -8.85 8.85
C GLU A 186 9.54 -8.15 9.93
N TRP A 187 9.11 -8.23 11.19
CA TRP A 187 9.91 -7.71 12.30
C TRP A 187 11.23 -8.47 12.49
N ALA A 188 11.22 -9.80 12.33
CA ALA A 188 12.45 -10.58 12.36
C ALA A 188 13.44 -10.13 11.27
N ILE A 189 12.95 -9.92 10.04
CA ILE A 189 13.76 -9.41 8.92
C ILE A 189 14.28 -8.01 9.22
N SER A 190 13.45 -7.14 9.75
CA SER A 190 13.85 -5.77 10.14
C SER A 190 14.92 -5.77 11.21
N LEU A 191 14.78 -6.60 12.24
CA LEU A 191 15.79 -6.71 13.33
C LEU A 191 17.11 -7.32 12.84
N PHE A 192 17.07 -8.26 11.90
CA PHE A 192 18.29 -8.76 11.24
C PHE A 192 19.03 -7.65 10.50
N ARG A 193 18.32 -6.79 9.76
CA ARG A 193 18.90 -5.61 9.10
C ARG A 193 19.49 -4.59 10.08
N GLN A 194 18.99 -4.57 11.31
CA GLN A 194 19.50 -3.77 12.44
C GLN A 194 20.67 -4.44 13.17
N GLU A 195 21.13 -5.61 12.73
CA GLU A 195 22.15 -6.46 13.38
C GLU A 195 21.75 -6.93 14.81
N ARG A 196 20.47 -6.86 15.16
CA ARG A 196 19.88 -7.30 16.43
C ARG A 196 19.51 -8.78 16.35
N TYR A 197 20.50 -9.62 16.13
CA TYR A 197 20.30 -11.04 15.74
C TYR A 197 19.57 -11.88 16.78
N SER A 198 19.83 -11.68 18.08
CA SER A 198 19.15 -12.40 19.15
C SER A 198 17.65 -12.10 19.17
N GLU A 199 17.29 -10.82 19.00
CA GLU A 199 15.87 -10.43 18.94
C GLU A 199 15.21 -10.88 17.64
N ALA A 200 15.91 -10.80 16.51
CA ALA A 200 15.44 -11.31 15.23
C ALA A 200 15.09 -12.80 15.33
N TRP A 201 15.93 -13.60 16.05
CA TRP A 201 15.66 -15.01 16.27
C TRP A 201 14.39 -15.28 17.07
N ILE A 202 14.16 -14.52 18.14
CA ILE A 202 12.92 -14.63 18.94
C ILE A 202 11.69 -14.38 18.06
N LYS A 203 11.72 -13.33 17.23
CA LYS A 203 10.62 -13.02 16.32
C LYS A 203 10.46 -14.08 15.22
N ALA A 204 11.58 -14.57 14.68
CA ALA A 204 11.56 -15.61 13.65
C ALA A 204 10.95 -16.92 14.17
N LYS A 205 11.31 -17.36 15.37
CA LYS A 205 10.70 -18.55 16.00
C LYS A 205 9.19 -18.38 16.11
N ARG A 206 8.73 -17.23 16.60
CA ARG A 206 7.29 -16.99 16.75
C ARG A 206 6.57 -16.98 15.40
N ALA A 207 7.18 -16.39 14.37
CA ALA A 207 6.62 -16.43 13.00
C ALA A 207 6.48 -17.88 12.49
N ILE A 208 7.48 -18.72 12.71
CA ILE A 208 7.47 -20.14 12.32
C ILE A 208 6.37 -20.91 13.06
N GLU A 209 6.25 -20.71 14.38
CA GLU A 209 5.18 -21.32 15.20
C GLU A 209 3.78 -20.97 14.69
N LEU A 210 3.60 -19.72 14.26
CA LEU A 210 2.34 -19.21 13.70
C LEU A 210 2.16 -19.56 12.22
N LYS A 211 3.08 -20.33 11.62
CA LYS A 211 3.03 -20.73 10.20
C LYS A 211 2.98 -19.54 9.24
N ALA A 212 3.77 -18.51 9.52
CA ALA A 212 3.98 -17.40 8.58
C ALA A 212 4.47 -17.91 7.22
N GLU A 213 4.32 -17.08 6.19
CA GLU A 213 4.98 -17.32 4.90
C GLU A 213 6.48 -17.58 5.09
N PRO A 214 7.10 -18.43 4.29
CA PRO A 214 8.52 -18.75 4.42
C PRO A 214 9.41 -17.51 4.43
N PHE A 215 10.46 -17.55 5.22
CA PHE A 215 11.50 -16.53 5.16
C PHE A 215 12.23 -16.57 3.82
N PRO A 216 12.88 -15.45 3.40
CA PRO A 216 13.76 -15.47 2.24
C PRO A 216 14.79 -16.61 2.31
N ALA A 217 15.17 -17.15 1.16
CA ALA A 217 16.14 -18.25 1.09
C ALA A 217 17.44 -17.89 1.84
N GLY A 218 17.90 -18.77 2.70
CA GLY A 218 19.12 -18.58 3.48
C GLY A 218 18.98 -17.72 4.74
N PHE A 219 17.86 -16.98 4.93
CA PHE A 219 17.70 -16.07 6.08
C PHE A 219 17.93 -16.76 7.44
N ILE A 220 17.33 -17.91 7.67
CA ILE A 220 17.47 -18.64 8.94
C ILE A 220 18.91 -19.12 9.15
N ASP A 221 19.58 -19.58 8.10
CA ASP A 221 20.97 -20.03 8.18
C ASP A 221 21.93 -18.86 8.42
N ASP A 222 21.70 -17.73 7.80
CA ASP A 222 22.49 -16.52 8.03
C ASP A 222 22.27 -15.97 9.44
N LEU A 223 21.05 -16.03 9.95
CA LEU A 223 20.74 -15.63 11.33
C LEU A 223 21.47 -16.53 12.35
N ARG A 224 21.52 -17.85 12.11
CA ARG A 224 22.30 -18.78 12.94
C ARG A 224 23.81 -18.53 12.88
N LYS A 225 24.37 -18.24 11.69
CA LYS A 225 25.78 -17.90 11.53
C LYS A 225 26.17 -16.64 12.29
N LYS A 226 25.27 -15.62 12.27
CA LYS A 226 25.52 -14.34 12.97
C LYS A 226 25.37 -14.44 14.49
N ASN A 227 24.65 -15.42 15.00
CA ASN A 227 24.52 -15.68 16.42
C ASN A 227 24.59 -17.20 16.72
N PRO A 228 25.82 -17.76 16.84
CA PRO A 228 26.03 -19.20 17.05
C PRO A 228 25.45 -19.76 18.35
N GLU A 229 25.11 -18.92 19.33
CA GLU A 229 24.48 -19.33 20.59
C GLU A 229 22.99 -19.65 20.42
N LEU A 230 22.41 -19.35 19.26
CA LEU A 230 21.01 -19.67 18.94
C LEU A 230 20.89 -21.14 18.53
N LYS A 231 20.71 -22.02 19.50
CA LYS A 231 20.43 -23.45 19.30
C LYS A 231 18.92 -23.72 19.32
#